data_ef17a24bc3512caea8971082c3693d21
#
_entry.id   ef17a24bc3512caea8971082c3693d21
#
_cell.length_a   1.000
_cell.length_b   1.000
_cell.length_c   1.000
_cell.angle_alpha   90.00
_cell.angle_beta   90.00
_cell.angle_gamma   90.00
#
_symmetry.space_group_name_H-M   'P 1'
#
loop_
_entity.id
_entity.type
_entity.pdbx_description
1 polymer ?
#
loop_
_entity_poly.entity_id
_entity_poly.type
_entity_poly.pdbx_seq_one_letter_code
_entity_poly.pdbx_strand_id
1 'polypeptide(L)'
;MAVDSMVCAGSIISGGTVRSSVISPGVLVHPHATVENSVLMHDVVIGQGAVVRNAIIDKNVHVPPGAQIGVDPDLDQSRFTVSPNGIVVIGKGEKVPEA
;
A
#
# COMPACT_ATOMS: atom_id res chain seq x y z
N MET A 1 -5.89 -8.55 -9.47
CA MET A 1 -5.93 -9.97 -9.04
C MET A 1 -5.43 -10.08 -7.62
N ALA A 2 -6.14 -10.80 -6.78
CA ALA A 2 -5.72 -11.05 -5.40
C ALA A 2 -5.26 -12.50 -5.26
N VAL A 3 -4.09 -12.72 -4.64
CA VAL A 3 -3.47 -14.03 -4.43
C VAL A 3 -3.12 -14.17 -2.95
N ASP A 4 -3.62 -15.22 -2.30
CA ASP A 4 -3.40 -15.49 -0.87
C ASP A 4 -3.68 -14.27 0.01
N SER A 5 -4.72 -13.52 -0.33
CA SER A 5 -5.03 -12.25 0.34
C SER A 5 -6.44 -12.27 0.91
N MET A 6 -6.64 -11.47 1.98
CA MET A 6 -7.96 -11.20 2.52
C MET A 6 -8.42 -9.85 1.99
N VAL A 7 -9.47 -9.86 1.16
CA VAL A 7 -10.03 -8.64 0.57
C VAL A 7 -11.45 -8.48 1.10
N CYS A 8 -11.68 -7.39 1.84
CA CYS A 8 -12.98 -7.14 2.44
C CYS A 8 -13.98 -6.57 1.44
N ALA A 9 -15.26 -6.73 1.73
CA ALA A 9 -16.33 -6.16 0.93
C ALA A 9 -16.19 -4.62 0.88
N GLY A 10 -16.50 -4.03 -0.27
CA GLY A 10 -16.39 -2.59 -0.46
C GLY A 10 -15.04 -2.10 -0.95
N SER A 11 -14.04 -2.99 -1.05
CA SER A 11 -12.76 -2.65 -1.67
C SER A 11 -12.82 -2.92 -3.18
N ILE A 12 -12.03 -2.16 -3.94
CA ILE A 12 -11.98 -2.27 -5.40
C ILE A 12 -10.53 -2.47 -5.83
N ILE A 13 -10.28 -3.59 -6.50
CA ILE A 13 -8.98 -3.88 -7.13
C ILE A 13 -9.19 -3.84 -8.63
N SER A 14 -8.80 -2.73 -9.25
CA SER A 14 -9.07 -2.48 -10.67
C SER A 14 -7.82 -2.73 -11.52
N GLY A 15 -7.60 -3.97 -11.91
CA GLY A 15 -6.46 -4.32 -12.76
C GLY A 15 -5.11 -4.36 -12.04
N GLY A 16 -5.07 -4.13 -10.73
CA GLY A 16 -3.86 -4.25 -9.93
C GLY A 16 -3.65 -5.68 -9.44
N THR A 17 -2.51 -5.91 -8.81
CA THR A 17 -2.16 -7.20 -8.20
C THR A 17 -1.98 -7.05 -6.70
N VAL A 18 -2.65 -7.91 -5.94
CA VAL A 18 -2.54 -7.95 -4.48
C VAL A 18 -2.12 -9.36 -4.08
N ARG A 19 -1.02 -9.47 -3.32
CA ARG A 19 -0.50 -10.76 -2.86
C ARG A 19 -0.22 -10.75 -1.38
N SER A 20 -0.64 -11.80 -0.70
CA SER A 20 -0.34 -12.03 0.72
C SER A 20 -0.63 -10.81 1.60
N SER A 21 -1.73 -10.13 1.33
CA SER A 21 -2.06 -8.85 1.96
C SER A 21 -3.46 -8.86 2.54
N VAL A 22 -3.71 -7.96 3.48
CA VAL A 22 -5.04 -7.73 4.06
C VAL A 22 -5.55 -6.38 3.56
N ILE A 23 -6.71 -6.39 2.91
CA ILE A 23 -7.30 -5.21 2.29
C ILE A 23 -8.64 -4.91 2.99
N SER A 24 -8.71 -3.80 3.68
CA SER A 24 -9.89 -3.36 4.41
C SER A 24 -10.95 -2.73 3.51
N PRO A 25 -12.18 -2.54 3.99
CA PRO A 25 -13.24 -1.88 3.20
C PRO A 25 -12.85 -0.48 2.73
N GLY A 26 -13.34 -0.10 1.56
CA GLY A 26 -13.11 1.23 1.00
C GLY A 26 -11.75 1.43 0.33
N VAL A 27 -10.90 0.41 0.32
CA VAL A 27 -9.60 0.49 -0.34
C VAL A 27 -9.78 0.44 -1.85
N LEU A 28 -9.05 1.29 -2.55
CA LEU A 28 -9.03 1.32 -4.01
C LEU A 28 -7.60 1.08 -4.50
N VAL A 29 -7.42 0.04 -5.30
CA VAL A 29 -6.14 -0.27 -5.95
C VAL A 29 -6.29 -0.04 -7.45
N HIS A 30 -5.57 0.94 -7.98
CA HIS A 30 -5.64 1.32 -9.38
C HIS A 30 -4.89 0.34 -10.29
N PRO A 31 -5.13 0.40 -11.63
CA PRO A 31 -4.46 -0.48 -12.58
C PRO A 31 -2.94 -0.42 -12.48
N HIS A 32 -2.31 -1.56 -12.72
CA HIS A 32 -0.85 -1.73 -12.70
C HIS A 32 -0.18 -1.51 -11.34
N ALA A 33 -0.95 -1.26 -10.28
CA ALA A 33 -0.39 -1.20 -8.94
C ALA A 33 -0.10 -2.61 -8.43
N THR A 34 0.90 -2.72 -7.54
CA THR A 34 1.27 -3.99 -6.91
C THR A 34 1.29 -3.81 -5.40
N VAL A 35 0.60 -4.69 -4.69
CA VAL A 35 0.58 -4.70 -3.22
C VAL A 35 0.99 -6.10 -2.77
N GLU A 36 2.07 -6.20 -1.99
CA GLU A 36 2.60 -7.47 -1.51
C GLU A 36 2.92 -7.41 -0.02
N ASN A 37 2.55 -8.45 0.72
CA ASN A 37 2.84 -8.60 2.15
C ASN A 37 2.47 -7.35 2.97
N SER A 38 1.34 -6.74 2.68
CA SER A 38 0.98 -5.45 3.26
C SER A 38 -0.40 -5.50 3.90
N VAL A 39 -0.64 -4.56 4.82
CA VAL A 39 -1.96 -4.34 5.41
C VAL A 39 -2.41 -2.93 5.03
N LEU A 40 -3.51 -2.83 4.31
CA LEU A 40 -4.11 -1.56 3.93
C LEU A 40 -5.39 -1.37 4.73
N MET A 41 -5.45 -0.31 5.51
CA MET A 41 -6.60 -0.01 6.34
C MET A 41 -7.67 0.75 5.54
N HIS A 42 -8.76 1.14 6.19
CA HIS A 42 -9.94 1.71 5.53
C HIS A 42 -9.59 2.93 4.67
N ASP A 43 -10.20 3.01 3.49
CA ASP A 43 -10.15 4.17 2.60
C ASP A 43 -8.74 4.55 2.12
N VAL A 44 -7.85 3.58 2.04
CA VAL A 44 -6.52 3.76 1.43
C VAL A 44 -6.65 3.67 -0.09
N VAL A 45 -6.00 4.59 -0.79
CA VAL A 45 -5.97 4.60 -2.26
C VAL A 45 -4.54 4.35 -2.73
N ILE A 46 -4.37 3.33 -3.56
CA ILE A 46 -3.08 3.01 -4.18
C ILE A 46 -3.13 3.45 -5.64
N GLY A 47 -2.30 4.42 -6.00
CA GLY A 47 -2.28 5.00 -7.34
C GLY A 47 -1.78 4.07 -8.42
N GLN A 48 -2.06 4.43 -9.66
CA GLN A 48 -1.69 3.62 -10.82
C GLN A 48 -0.18 3.39 -10.88
N GLY A 49 0.21 2.13 -11.07
CA GLY A 49 1.62 1.77 -11.18
C GLY A 49 2.43 1.83 -9.89
N ALA A 50 1.80 2.15 -8.76
CA ALA A 50 2.50 2.19 -7.47
C ALA A 50 2.87 0.78 -7.01
N VAL A 51 3.95 0.68 -6.25
CA VAL A 51 4.41 -0.59 -5.66
C VAL A 51 4.45 -0.43 -4.16
N VAL A 52 3.74 -1.32 -3.45
CA VAL A 52 3.70 -1.34 -1.99
C VAL A 52 4.10 -2.73 -1.52
N ARG A 53 5.18 -2.81 -0.75
CA ARG A 53 5.70 -4.07 -0.22
C ARG A 53 6.02 -3.95 1.26
N ASN A 54 5.67 -4.97 2.02
CA ASN A 54 6.02 -5.06 3.45
C ASN A 54 5.64 -3.78 4.20
N ALA A 55 4.43 -3.30 3.99
CA ALA A 55 3.98 -2.05 4.57
C ALA A 55 2.66 -2.19 5.32
N ILE A 56 2.50 -1.38 6.35
CA ILE A 56 1.23 -1.20 7.04
C ILE A 56 0.81 0.25 6.78
N ILE A 57 -0.29 0.43 6.06
CA ILE A 57 -0.79 1.75 5.69
C ILE A 57 -2.10 2.00 6.42
N ASP A 58 -2.10 3.01 7.29
CA ASP A 58 -3.25 3.37 8.10
C ASP A 58 -4.30 4.11 7.25
N LYS A 59 -5.41 4.46 7.87
CA LYS A 59 -6.61 4.98 7.22
C LYS A 59 -6.37 6.29 6.46
N ASN A 60 -7.11 6.45 5.38
CA ASN A 60 -7.15 7.71 4.61
C ASN A 60 -5.79 8.14 4.04
N VAL A 61 -4.95 7.19 3.69
CA VAL A 61 -3.67 7.48 3.04
C VAL A 61 -3.82 7.31 1.53
N HIS A 62 -3.32 8.28 0.78
CA HIS A 62 -3.27 8.22 -0.67
C HIS A 62 -1.83 7.99 -1.11
N VAL A 63 -1.60 6.88 -1.80
CA VAL A 63 -0.32 6.57 -2.42
C VAL A 63 -0.36 7.06 -3.86
N PRO A 64 0.49 8.04 -4.23
CA PRO A 64 0.42 8.61 -5.58
C PRO A 64 0.83 7.60 -6.66
N PRO A 65 0.43 7.87 -7.92
CA PRO A 65 0.84 7.02 -9.03
C PRO A 65 2.35 6.88 -9.13
N GLY A 66 2.82 5.67 -9.39
CA GLY A 66 4.24 5.39 -9.56
C GLY A 66 5.07 5.39 -8.28
N ALA A 67 4.47 5.66 -7.12
CA ALA A 67 5.20 5.65 -5.86
C ALA A 67 5.73 4.26 -5.53
N GLN A 68 6.88 4.20 -4.87
CA GLN A 68 7.48 2.96 -4.43
C GLN A 68 7.63 2.95 -2.92
N ILE A 69 6.98 1.98 -2.28
CA ILE A 69 7.01 1.80 -0.82
C ILE A 69 7.48 0.38 -0.54
N GLY A 70 8.53 0.25 0.26
CA GLY A 70 9.09 -1.05 0.60
C GLY A 70 10.00 -1.64 -0.48
N VAL A 71 10.41 -0.84 -1.46
CA VAL A 71 11.30 -1.25 -2.55
C VAL A 71 12.74 -0.86 -2.26
N ASP A 72 12.98 0.36 -1.81
CA ASP A 72 14.30 0.88 -1.47
C ASP A 72 14.34 1.18 0.03
N PRO A 73 15.06 0.38 0.84
CA PRO A 73 15.09 0.58 2.29
C PRO A 73 15.64 1.95 2.72
N ASP A 74 16.64 2.47 2.03
CA ASP A 74 17.22 3.75 2.38
C ASP A 74 16.24 4.89 2.12
N LEU A 75 15.55 4.84 1.00
CA LEU A 75 14.54 5.82 0.66
C LEU A 75 13.35 5.75 1.62
N ASP A 76 12.92 4.55 1.99
CA ASP A 76 11.82 4.35 2.93
C ASP A 76 12.16 4.95 4.30
N GLN A 77 13.37 4.72 4.79
CA GLN A 77 13.80 5.25 6.08
C GLN A 77 13.85 6.78 6.10
N SER A 78 14.13 7.41 4.97
CA SER A 78 14.16 8.85 4.87
C SER A 78 12.76 9.48 4.82
N ARG A 79 11.73 8.71 4.43
CA ARG A 79 10.37 9.21 4.23
C ARG A 79 9.37 8.73 5.27
N PHE A 80 9.55 7.53 5.79
CA PHE A 80 8.56 6.86 6.63
C PHE A 80 9.20 6.25 7.87
N THR A 81 8.35 5.78 8.78
CA THR A 81 8.80 4.95 9.89
C THR A 81 9.01 3.53 9.37
N VAL A 82 10.18 2.98 9.60
CA VAL A 82 10.52 1.61 9.21
C VAL A 82 10.89 0.82 10.45
N SER A 83 10.23 -0.34 10.65
CA SER A 83 10.53 -1.20 11.78
C SER A 83 11.89 -1.88 11.62
N PRO A 84 12.46 -2.45 12.71
CA PRO A 84 13.72 -3.20 12.61
C PRO A 84 13.65 -4.37 11.63
N ASN A 85 12.46 -4.91 11.38
CA ASN A 85 12.25 -6.01 10.43
C ASN A 85 12.03 -5.53 8.99
N GLY A 86 12.16 -4.24 8.72
CA GLY A 86 12.00 -3.70 7.37
C GLY A 86 10.54 -3.43 6.97
N ILE A 87 9.61 -3.40 7.91
CA ILE A 87 8.21 -3.10 7.63
C ILE A 87 8.01 -1.58 7.65
N VAL A 88 7.52 -1.04 6.56
CA VAL A 88 7.20 0.39 6.45
C VAL A 88 5.85 0.66 7.11
N VAL A 89 5.78 1.67 7.98
CA VAL A 89 4.55 2.07 8.64
C VAL A 89 4.20 3.50 8.23
N ILE A 90 3.02 3.67 7.64
CA ILE A 90 2.50 4.97 7.24
C ILE A 90 1.28 5.28 8.09
N GLY A 91 1.37 6.32 8.90
CA GLY A 91 0.31 6.69 9.81
C GLY A 91 -0.89 7.33 9.14
N LYS A 92 -2.01 7.38 9.85
CA LYS A 92 -3.26 7.92 9.36
C LYS A 92 -3.07 9.35 8.83
N GLY A 93 -3.50 9.56 7.59
CA GLY A 93 -3.45 10.87 6.96
C GLY A 93 -2.06 11.37 6.58
N GLU A 94 -1.02 10.55 6.75
CA GLU A 94 0.30 10.92 6.28
C GLU A 94 0.32 11.08 4.76
N LYS A 95 1.10 12.04 4.30
CA LYS A 95 1.30 12.21 2.86
C LYS A 95 2.45 11.37 2.38
N VAL A 96 2.21 10.63 1.29
CA VAL A 96 3.25 9.90 0.59
C VAL A 96 3.78 10.81 -0.51
N PRO A 97 5.09 11.11 -0.55
CA PRO A 97 5.67 11.93 -1.60
C PRO A 97 5.45 11.34 -2.98
N GLU A 98 5.25 12.17 -3.97
CA GLU A 98 5.17 11.72 -5.35
C GLU A 98 6.51 11.16 -5.82
N ALA A 99 6.41 10.18 -6.71
CA ALA A 99 7.59 9.52 -7.25
C ALA A 99 8.41 10.45 -8.17
#